data_e8ebe0c8127eae9c0771b4f88994e1e9
#
_entry.id   e8ebe0c8127eae9c0771b4f88994e1e9
#
_cell.length_a   1.000
_cell.length_b   1.000
_cell.length_c   1.000
_cell.angle_alpha   90.00
_cell.angle_beta   90.00
_cell.angle_gamma   90.00
#
_symmetry.space_group_name_H-M   'P 1'
#
loop_
_entity.id
_entity.type
_entity.pdbx_description
1 polymer ?
#
loop_
_entity_poly.entity_id
_entity_poly.type
_entity_poly.pdbx_seq_one_letter_code
_entity_poly.pdbx_strand_id
1 'polypeptide(L)'
;MKKASIIAKLGAAAMAAVMACSSIAASAATVPNATIDTTRKTSLELYKYDFTTAHEDGKLNTDSYVSTGLPDDAVETALADYAIQGVVFTYTKVADVTTYSALEADGYKDMVLYAMPDNAKTAQFLAALGLSAADAYRTDGGNLYFTSDVLIDGLSGQLTTIESQTKNALEKFVKDNGGTDMPETDANGHSGKTGMEQGLYILVETYVPENVKDTTSPFLVSLPMTTIDADNWNYDVTVYPKNETGMPTLEKTLREDKVD
;
A
#
# COMPACT_ATOMS: atom_id res chain seq x y z
N MET A 1 15.41 -31.74 -15.83
CA MET A 1 14.26 -30.85 -16.05
C MET A 1 13.35 -30.88 -14.82
N LYS A 2 13.62 -30.13 -13.75
CA LYS A 2 12.76 -29.95 -12.55
C LYS A 2 13.23 -28.75 -11.69
N LYS A 3 13.45 -27.58 -12.32
CA LYS A 3 13.83 -26.35 -11.58
C LYS A 3 12.88 -25.15 -11.79
N ALA A 4 11.78 -25.32 -12.53
CA ALA A 4 10.89 -24.20 -12.87
C ALA A 4 9.65 -24.08 -11.94
N SER A 5 9.44 -25.00 -10.96
CA SER A 5 8.20 -25.05 -10.19
C SER A 5 8.27 -24.44 -8.78
N ILE A 6 9.44 -24.01 -8.33
CA ILE A 6 9.61 -23.48 -6.95
C ILE A 6 9.52 -21.94 -6.94
N ILE A 7 9.92 -21.28 -8.03
CA ILE A 7 9.91 -19.82 -8.11
C ILE A 7 8.49 -19.26 -8.25
N ALA A 8 7.59 -19.99 -8.91
CA ALA A 8 6.21 -19.52 -9.11
C ALA A 8 5.33 -19.59 -7.84
N LYS A 9 5.73 -20.33 -6.79
CA LYS A 9 4.96 -20.41 -5.53
C LYS A 9 5.39 -19.39 -4.48
N LEU A 10 6.62 -18.88 -4.56
CA LEU A 10 7.11 -17.83 -3.67
C LEU A 10 6.63 -16.44 -4.10
N GLY A 11 6.46 -16.21 -5.42
CA GLY A 11 5.98 -14.93 -5.93
C GLY A 11 4.50 -14.63 -5.61
N ALA A 12 3.67 -15.67 -5.44
CA ALA A 12 2.24 -15.49 -5.19
C ALA A 12 1.91 -15.11 -3.74
N ALA A 13 2.71 -15.54 -2.76
CA ALA A 13 2.47 -15.23 -1.35
C ALA A 13 2.92 -13.80 -0.97
N ALA A 14 4.04 -13.33 -1.56
CA ALA A 14 4.52 -11.97 -1.30
C ALA A 14 3.66 -10.90 -1.99
N MET A 15 3.09 -11.19 -3.18
CA MET A 15 2.16 -10.27 -3.84
C MET A 15 0.84 -10.11 -3.08
N ALA A 16 0.38 -11.13 -2.35
CA ALA A 16 -0.83 -11.03 -1.57
C ALA A 16 -0.71 -10.06 -0.38
N ALA A 17 0.46 -9.96 0.25
CA ALA A 17 0.67 -9.09 1.40
C ALA A 17 0.71 -7.60 1.00
N VAL A 18 1.31 -7.27 -0.14
CA VAL A 18 1.38 -5.88 -0.63
C VAL A 18 0.06 -5.45 -1.28
N MET A 19 -0.63 -6.34 -1.99
CA MET A 19 -1.96 -6.05 -2.55
C MET A 19 -3.04 -5.87 -1.49
N ALA A 20 -2.87 -6.46 -0.32
CA ALA A 20 -3.85 -6.32 0.76
C ALA A 20 -3.85 -4.95 1.44
N CYS A 21 -2.78 -4.19 1.28
CA CYS A 21 -2.69 -2.80 1.74
C CYS A 21 -2.72 -1.78 0.60
N SER A 22 -2.60 -2.25 -0.65
CA SER A 22 -2.70 -1.36 -1.79
C SER A 22 -4.17 -1.18 -2.16
N SER A 23 -4.82 -0.23 -1.54
CA SER A 23 -6.11 0.29 -1.98
C SER A 23 -6.08 0.85 -3.42
N ILE A 24 -4.93 0.73 -4.09
CA ILE A 24 -4.80 0.96 -5.53
C ILE A 24 -5.27 -0.26 -6.34
N ALA A 25 -5.63 -1.37 -5.71
CA ALA A 25 -6.09 -2.59 -6.39
C ALA A 25 -7.44 -2.45 -7.15
N ALA A 26 -7.95 -1.27 -7.28
CA ALA A 26 -8.76 -1.00 -8.45
C ALA A 26 -7.81 -1.09 -9.64
N SER A 27 -7.61 -2.30 -10.20
CA SER A 27 -7.09 -2.53 -11.56
C SER A 27 -7.35 -1.33 -12.46
N ALA A 28 -6.77 -1.21 -13.60
CA ALA A 28 -7.15 -0.24 -14.65
C ALA A 28 -8.69 -0.27 -14.89
N ALA A 29 -9.45 -0.20 -13.82
CA ALA A 29 -10.88 -0.15 -13.77
C ALA A 29 -11.25 1.15 -14.44
N THR A 30 -11.84 1.00 -15.60
CA THR A 30 -12.59 2.03 -16.25
C THR A 30 -13.54 2.61 -15.21
N VAL A 31 -13.32 3.85 -14.78
CA VAL A 31 -14.29 4.57 -13.94
C VAL A 31 -15.41 4.99 -14.88
N PRO A 32 -16.56 4.32 -14.87
CA PRO A 32 -17.66 4.73 -15.72
C PRO A 32 -18.26 5.99 -15.11
N ASN A 33 -18.17 7.10 -15.79
CA ASN A 33 -18.99 8.29 -15.64
C ASN A 33 -18.87 9.14 -14.37
N ALA A 34 -18.10 8.81 -13.36
CA ALA A 34 -17.95 9.65 -12.16
C ALA A 34 -16.72 10.54 -12.28
N THR A 35 -16.90 11.81 -12.58
CA THR A 35 -15.84 12.82 -12.50
C THR A 35 -15.40 12.99 -11.04
N ILE A 36 -14.09 13.08 -10.80
CA ILE A 36 -13.56 13.41 -9.47
C ILE A 36 -14.06 14.80 -9.08
N ASP A 37 -14.72 14.91 -7.92
CA ASP A 37 -15.04 16.20 -7.33
C ASP A 37 -13.78 16.76 -6.65
N THR A 38 -13.02 17.56 -7.36
CA THR A 38 -11.77 18.15 -6.89
C THR A 38 -11.93 19.16 -5.75
N THR A 39 -13.16 19.56 -5.43
CA THR A 39 -13.45 20.49 -4.32
C THR A 39 -13.63 19.76 -2.98
N ARG A 40 -13.90 18.46 -3.03
CA ARG A 40 -14.14 17.66 -1.84
C ARG A 40 -12.82 17.28 -1.16
N LYS A 41 -12.77 17.42 0.15
CA LYS A 41 -11.70 16.87 0.98
C LYS A 41 -11.92 15.38 1.20
N THR A 42 -10.85 14.69 1.56
CA THR A 42 -10.85 13.27 1.82
C THR A 42 -10.56 12.97 3.28
N SER A 43 -10.86 11.76 3.71
CA SER A 43 -10.42 11.21 4.99
C SER A 43 -9.74 9.86 4.81
N LEU A 44 -8.88 9.53 5.75
CA LEU A 44 -8.22 8.24 5.86
C LEU A 44 -8.42 7.71 7.25
N GLU A 45 -9.04 6.54 7.36
CA GLU A 45 -9.18 5.76 8.59
C GLU A 45 -8.30 4.51 8.46
N LEU A 46 -7.55 4.21 9.49
CA LEU A 46 -6.61 3.09 9.53
C LEU A 46 -6.84 2.28 10.78
N TYR A 47 -6.90 0.96 10.64
CA TYR A 47 -7.02 0.02 11.76
C TYR A 47 -5.85 -0.95 11.75
N LYS A 48 -5.03 -0.90 12.77
CA LYS A 48 -3.87 -1.75 12.95
C LYS A 48 -4.20 -2.96 13.81
N TYR A 49 -4.12 -4.16 13.24
CA TYR A 49 -4.34 -5.42 13.92
C TYR A 49 -3.14 -6.36 13.78
N ASP A 50 -2.96 -7.26 14.73
CA ASP A 50 -2.05 -8.39 14.64
C ASP A 50 -2.69 -9.51 13.79
N PHE A 51 -2.56 -9.36 12.47
CA PHE A 51 -3.09 -10.34 11.53
C PHE A 51 -2.39 -11.70 11.64
N THR A 52 -1.12 -11.73 12.04
CA THR A 52 -0.35 -12.99 12.19
C THR A 52 -0.94 -13.84 13.29
N THR A 53 -1.06 -13.30 14.50
CA THR A 53 -1.64 -14.02 15.62
C THR A 53 -3.11 -14.38 15.37
N ALA A 54 -3.88 -13.46 14.78
CA ALA A 54 -5.28 -13.72 14.43
C ALA A 54 -5.45 -14.87 13.44
N HIS A 55 -4.53 -14.99 12.47
CA HIS A 55 -4.50 -16.12 11.54
C HIS A 55 -4.15 -17.44 12.23
N GLU A 56 -3.13 -17.44 13.09
CA GLU A 56 -2.73 -18.62 13.87
C GLU A 56 -3.87 -19.11 14.78
N ASP A 57 -4.66 -18.19 15.32
CA ASP A 57 -5.85 -18.47 16.12
C ASP A 57 -7.10 -18.82 15.30
N GLY A 58 -6.99 -18.84 13.98
CA GLY A 58 -8.08 -19.22 13.07
C GLY A 58 -9.24 -18.24 13.03
N LYS A 59 -9.02 -16.94 13.37
CA LYS A 59 -10.07 -15.94 13.46
C LYS A 59 -10.48 -15.36 12.11
N LEU A 60 -9.53 -15.23 11.20
CA LEU A 60 -9.76 -14.70 9.86
C LEU A 60 -8.83 -15.41 8.87
N ASN A 61 -9.34 -15.73 7.68
CA ASN A 61 -8.47 -16.15 6.58
C ASN A 61 -7.76 -14.91 6.01
N THR A 62 -6.65 -14.56 6.65
CA THR A 62 -5.89 -13.35 6.32
C THR A 62 -5.23 -13.41 4.96
N ASP A 63 -4.99 -14.62 4.42
CA ASP A 63 -4.33 -14.81 3.12
C ASP A 63 -5.17 -14.31 1.94
N SER A 64 -6.49 -14.40 2.08
CA SER A 64 -7.45 -13.99 1.04
C SER A 64 -8.07 -12.62 1.27
N TYR A 65 -7.82 -12.00 2.42
CA TYR A 65 -8.40 -10.69 2.72
C TYR A 65 -7.75 -9.58 1.88
N VAL A 66 -8.57 -8.77 1.26
CA VAL A 66 -8.17 -7.58 0.48
C VAL A 66 -8.94 -6.38 1.02
N SER A 67 -8.23 -5.33 1.44
CA SER A 67 -8.87 -4.07 1.83
C SER A 67 -9.52 -3.40 0.62
N THR A 68 -10.79 -3.07 0.74
CA THR A 68 -11.59 -2.47 -0.32
C THR A 68 -11.62 -0.95 -0.28
N GLY A 69 -11.01 -0.36 0.75
CA GLY A 69 -11.11 1.07 1.05
C GLY A 69 -12.41 1.46 1.75
N LEU A 70 -13.26 0.50 2.05
CA LEU A 70 -14.50 0.69 2.81
C LEU A 70 -14.37 0.11 4.22
N PRO A 71 -15.12 0.61 5.20
CA PRO A 71 -15.24 -0.05 6.50
C PRO A 71 -15.69 -1.50 6.36
N ASP A 72 -15.12 -2.38 7.17
CA ASP A 72 -15.45 -3.81 7.21
C ASP A 72 -15.75 -4.25 8.64
N ASP A 73 -17.02 -4.14 9.02
CA ASP A 73 -17.49 -4.50 10.37
C ASP A 73 -17.19 -5.96 10.75
N ALA A 74 -17.11 -6.86 9.75
CA ALA A 74 -16.81 -8.27 10.00
C ALA A 74 -15.33 -8.44 10.40
N VAL A 75 -14.41 -7.71 9.73
CA VAL A 75 -12.99 -7.68 10.08
C VAL A 75 -12.79 -7.02 11.43
N GLU A 76 -13.38 -5.86 11.66
CA GLU A 76 -13.25 -5.13 12.91
C GLU A 76 -13.75 -5.96 14.10
N THR A 77 -14.88 -6.65 13.94
CA THR A 77 -15.42 -7.56 14.96
C THR A 77 -14.52 -8.78 15.19
N ALA A 78 -14.03 -9.41 14.12
CA ALA A 78 -13.22 -10.62 14.21
C ALA A 78 -11.84 -10.34 14.83
N LEU A 79 -11.31 -9.13 14.62
CA LEU A 79 -9.96 -8.73 15.00
C LEU A 79 -9.91 -7.80 16.22
N ALA A 80 -11.03 -7.53 16.89
CA ALA A 80 -11.08 -6.60 18.03
C ALA A 80 -10.06 -6.94 19.14
N ASP A 81 -9.86 -8.23 19.43
CA ASP A 81 -8.92 -8.71 20.45
C ASP A 81 -7.44 -8.65 19.99
N TYR A 82 -7.22 -8.35 18.72
CA TYR A 82 -5.90 -8.27 18.07
C TYR A 82 -5.50 -6.84 17.71
N ALA A 83 -6.22 -5.85 18.24
CA ALA A 83 -5.94 -4.44 18.02
C ALA A 83 -4.57 -4.05 18.61
N ILE A 84 -3.78 -3.29 17.82
CA ILE A 84 -2.46 -2.82 18.25
C ILE A 84 -2.53 -1.31 18.53
N GLN A 85 -2.38 -0.94 19.80
CA GLN A 85 -2.34 0.43 20.24
C GLN A 85 -0.92 1.02 20.19
N GLY A 86 -0.82 2.34 19.97
CA GLY A 86 0.42 3.11 20.11
C GLY A 86 1.31 3.11 18.87
N VAL A 87 0.82 2.60 17.74
CA VAL A 87 1.55 2.63 16.45
C VAL A 87 1.39 3.99 15.78
N VAL A 88 2.46 4.52 15.19
CA VAL A 88 2.42 5.75 14.40
C VAL A 88 2.74 5.44 12.95
N PHE A 89 1.85 5.89 12.06
CA PHE A 89 2.10 5.94 10.63
C PHE A 89 2.39 7.38 10.20
N THR A 90 3.41 7.55 9.38
CA THR A 90 3.74 8.84 8.76
C THR A 90 3.42 8.79 7.28
N TYR A 91 2.74 9.80 6.77
CA TYR A 91 2.36 9.86 5.36
C TYR A 91 2.97 11.06 4.64
N THR A 92 3.15 10.91 3.33
CA THR A 92 3.55 11.99 2.42
C THR A 92 2.78 11.86 1.11
N LYS A 93 2.24 12.97 0.62
CA LYS A 93 1.64 13.02 -0.71
C LYS A 93 2.73 12.94 -1.78
N VAL A 94 2.58 11.99 -2.71
CA VAL A 94 3.55 11.72 -3.78
C VAL A 94 3.04 12.10 -5.17
N ALA A 95 1.71 12.10 -5.38
CA ALA A 95 1.11 12.47 -6.65
C ALA A 95 -0.26 13.12 -6.49
N ASP A 96 -0.70 13.86 -7.50
CA ASP A 96 -2.09 14.23 -7.68
C ASP A 96 -2.85 13.11 -8.39
N VAL A 97 -4.09 12.84 -7.98
CA VAL A 97 -4.96 11.88 -8.67
C VAL A 97 -5.73 12.59 -9.77
N THR A 98 -5.79 11.98 -10.95
CA THR A 98 -6.54 12.48 -12.10
C THR A 98 -7.11 11.33 -12.92
N THR A 99 -7.90 11.64 -13.95
CA THR A 99 -8.40 10.65 -14.89
C THR A 99 -7.86 10.92 -16.28
N TYR A 100 -7.78 9.91 -17.11
CA TYR A 100 -7.29 10.06 -18.48
C TYR A 100 -8.16 11.04 -19.30
N SER A 101 -9.47 11.01 -19.14
CA SER A 101 -10.39 11.93 -19.83
C SER A 101 -10.19 13.40 -19.46
N ALA A 102 -9.66 13.67 -18.25
CA ALA A 102 -9.28 15.02 -17.85
C ALA A 102 -8.01 15.54 -18.56
N LEU A 103 -7.23 14.64 -19.17
CA LEU A 103 -5.98 14.96 -19.85
C LEU A 103 -6.10 15.01 -21.38
N GLU A 104 -7.14 14.46 -21.96
CA GLU A 104 -7.53 14.42 -23.38
C GLU A 104 -7.97 13.03 -23.84
N ALA A 105 -9.10 13.03 -24.55
CA ALA A 105 -9.77 11.83 -24.92
C ALA A 105 -9.58 11.50 -26.40
N ASP A 106 -8.78 10.51 -26.72
CA ASP A 106 -8.99 9.76 -27.94
C ASP A 106 -9.38 8.33 -27.59
N GLY A 107 -10.66 8.12 -27.30
CA GLY A 107 -11.29 6.79 -27.29
C GLY A 107 -10.93 5.85 -26.14
N TYR A 108 -10.14 6.29 -25.19
CA TYR A 108 -9.84 5.54 -23.98
C TYR A 108 -10.91 5.82 -22.92
N LYS A 109 -11.39 4.76 -22.30
CA LYS A 109 -12.23 4.85 -21.12
C LYS A 109 -11.43 5.45 -19.97
N ASP A 110 -12.11 6.14 -19.06
CA ASP A 110 -11.49 6.85 -17.96
C ASP A 110 -10.57 5.94 -17.13
N MET A 111 -9.29 6.17 -17.23
CA MET A 111 -8.26 5.50 -16.49
C MET A 111 -7.76 6.45 -15.40
N VAL A 112 -7.61 5.94 -14.18
CA VAL A 112 -7.01 6.71 -13.08
C VAL A 112 -5.51 6.83 -13.32
N LEU A 113 -5.01 8.05 -13.23
CA LEU A 113 -3.60 8.37 -13.37
C LEU A 113 -3.11 9.18 -12.16
N TYR A 114 -1.85 9.00 -11.84
CA TYR A 114 -1.16 9.71 -10.77
C TYR A 114 -0.12 10.64 -11.38
N ALA A 115 -0.35 11.94 -11.25
CA ALA A 115 0.50 13.00 -11.78
C ALA A 115 1.55 13.42 -10.75
N MET A 116 2.82 13.27 -11.10
CA MET A 116 3.97 13.66 -10.29
C MET A 116 4.77 14.72 -11.02
N PRO A 117 5.12 15.87 -10.39
CA PRO A 117 6.05 16.80 -11.00
C PRO A 117 7.39 16.13 -11.33
N ASP A 118 7.95 16.37 -12.51
CA ASP A 118 9.27 15.85 -12.88
C ASP A 118 10.36 16.65 -12.14
N ASN A 119 10.71 16.17 -10.96
CA ASN A 119 11.67 16.83 -10.07
C ASN A 119 12.44 15.82 -9.19
N ALA A 120 13.36 16.32 -8.37
CA ALA A 120 14.20 15.50 -7.50
C ALA A 120 13.40 14.70 -6.45
N LYS A 121 12.28 15.23 -5.92
CA LYS A 121 11.42 14.52 -4.98
C LYS A 121 10.79 13.29 -5.66
N THR A 122 10.22 13.48 -6.84
CA THR A 122 9.64 12.39 -7.62
C THR A 122 10.69 11.35 -8.01
N ALA A 123 11.87 11.79 -8.47
CA ALA A 123 12.96 10.87 -8.80
C ALA A 123 13.40 10.02 -7.60
N GLN A 124 13.48 10.61 -6.40
CA GLN A 124 13.80 9.89 -5.16
C GLN A 124 12.73 8.86 -4.80
N PHE A 125 11.46 9.22 -4.92
CA PHE A 125 10.34 8.31 -4.68
C PHE A 125 10.34 7.14 -5.66
N LEU A 126 10.43 7.42 -6.96
CA LEU A 126 10.47 6.39 -8.00
C LEU A 126 11.65 5.44 -7.82
N ALA A 127 12.84 5.97 -7.49
CA ALA A 127 14.01 5.15 -7.23
C ALA A 127 13.81 4.17 -6.07
N ALA A 128 13.08 4.56 -5.00
CA ALA A 128 12.74 3.68 -3.91
C ALA A 128 11.79 2.54 -4.32
N LEU A 129 11.01 2.75 -5.40
CA LEU A 129 10.15 1.74 -6.03
C LEU A 129 10.86 0.97 -7.15
N GLY A 130 12.15 1.21 -7.40
CA GLY A 130 12.88 0.63 -8.52
C GLY A 130 12.42 1.15 -9.90
N LEU A 131 11.78 2.30 -9.92
CA LEU A 131 11.23 2.96 -11.10
C LEU A 131 12.00 4.23 -11.44
N SER A 132 11.72 4.76 -12.63
CA SER A 132 12.27 6.00 -13.16
C SER A 132 11.24 6.77 -13.98
N ALA A 133 11.58 7.95 -14.47
CA ALA A 133 10.72 8.71 -15.39
C ALA A 133 10.41 7.95 -16.70
N ALA A 134 11.26 6.98 -17.10
CA ALA A 134 11.04 6.19 -18.32
C ALA A 134 9.88 5.18 -18.18
N ASP A 135 9.47 4.88 -16.95
CA ASP A 135 8.37 3.96 -16.65
C ASP A 135 7.01 4.69 -16.60
N ALA A 136 7.01 6.01 -16.78
CA ALA A 136 5.79 6.79 -16.85
C ALA A 136 4.94 6.39 -18.07
N TYR A 137 3.64 6.24 -17.85
CA TYR A 137 2.67 6.04 -18.94
C TYR A 137 2.68 7.19 -19.93
N ARG A 138 2.84 8.41 -19.44
CA ARG A 138 2.89 9.66 -20.21
C ARG A 138 3.75 10.69 -19.50
N THR A 139 4.36 11.57 -20.29
CA THR A 139 5.00 12.80 -19.81
C THR A 139 4.35 13.99 -20.49
N ASP A 140 3.87 14.97 -19.74
CA ASP A 140 3.23 16.17 -20.27
C ASP A 140 3.28 17.33 -19.28
N GLY A 141 3.48 18.55 -19.77
CA GLY A 141 3.43 19.77 -18.97
C GLY A 141 4.40 19.80 -17.78
N GLY A 142 5.52 19.04 -17.83
CA GLY A 142 6.46 18.93 -16.72
C GLY A 142 6.02 17.94 -15.63
N ASN A 143 5.00 17.11 -15.91
CA ASN A 143 4.56 16.05 -15.04
C ASN A 143 4.79 14.68 -15.69
N LEU A 144 5.06 13.69 -14.84
CA LEU A 144 5.08 12.26 -15.15
C LEU A 144 3.75 11.66 -14.67
N TYR A 145 3.10 10.90 -15.52
CA TYR A 145 1.82 10.26 -15.21
C TYR A 145 2.00 8.76 -15.12
N PHE A 146 1.61 8.17 -14.01
CA PHE A 146 1.72 6.75 -13.76
C PHE A 146 0.34 6.12 -13.58
N THR A 147 0.20 4.87 -14.02
CA THR A 147 -0.93 4.03 -13.63
C THR A 147 -0.70 3.41 -12.26
N SER A 148 -1.77 2.98 -11.59
CA SER A 148 -1.69 2.26 -10.32
C SER A 148 -0.79 1.03 -10.41
N ASP A 149 -0.98 0.22 -11.46
CA ASP A 149 -0.30 -1.06 -11.60
C ASP A 149 1.23 -0.91 -11.60
N VAL A 150 1.75 0.07 -12.36
CA VAL A 150 3.20 0.34 -12.41
C VAL A 150 3.75 0.68 -11.03
N LEU A 151 3.05 1.52 -10.26
CA LEU A 151 3.50 1.94 -8.92
C LEU A 151 3.41 0.80 -7.90
N ILE A 152 2.35 -0.02 -7.97
CA ILE A 152 2.17 -1.19 -7.10
C ILE A 152 3.21 -2.25 -7.42
N ASP A 153 3.39 -2.60 -8.69
CA ASP A 153 4.34 -3.61 -9.11
C ASP A 153 5.77 -3.20 -8.73
N GLY A 154 6.11 -1.91 -8.90
CA GLY A 154 7.38 -1.36 -8.46
C GLY A 154 7.59 -1.54 -6.95
N LEU A 155 6.65 -1.08 -6.13
CA LEU A 155 6.74 -1.21 -4.67
C LEU A 155 6.81 -2.68 -4.25
N SER A 156 5.92 -3.53 -4.77
CA SER A 156 5.86 -4.96 -4.47
C SER A 156 7.14 -5.69 -4.84
N GLY A 157 7.68 -5.40 -6.02
CA GLY A 157 8.92 -5.99 -6.50
C GLY A 157 10.11 -5.64 -5.61
N GLN A 158 10.20 -4.40 -5.15
CA GLN A 158 11.26 -3.96 -4.25
C GLN A 158 11.10 -4.57 -2.83
N LEU A 159 9.89 -4.58 -2.28
CA LEU A 159 9.62 -5.20 -0.98
C LEU A 159 9.92 -6.70 -1.00
N THR A 160 9.60 -7.40 -2.08
CA THR A 160 9.91 -8.82 -2.24
C THR A 160 11.41 -9.10 -2.37
N THR A 161 12.16 -8.20 -2.98
CA THR A 161 13.56 -8.45 -3.37
C THR A 161 14.55 -7.89 -2.35
N ILE A 162 14.30 -6.69 -1.84
CA ILE A 162 15.19 -5.92 -0.95
C ILE A 162 14.41 -5.17 0.12
N GLU A 163 13.51 -5.86 0.81
CA GLU A 163 12.54 -5.31 1.76
C GLU A 163 13.12 -4.25 2.71
N SER A 164 14.13 -4.61 3.50
CA SER A 164 14.71 -3.70 4.49
C SER A 164 15.29 -2.43 3.87
N GLN A 165 15.88 -2.54 2.67
CA GLN A 165 16.41 -1.38 1.96
C GLN A 165 15.28 -0.48 1.47
N THR A 166 14.19 -1.07 0.97
CA THR A 166 13.01 -0.36 0.48
C THR A 166 12.30 0.35 1.62
N LYS A 167 12.07 -0.34 2.75
CA LYS A 167 11.53 0.27 3.98
C LYS A 167 12.36 1.48 4.40
N ASN A 168 13.67 1.32 4.57
CA ASN A 168 14.58 2.40 4.96
C ASN A 168 14.59 3.57 3.95
N ALA A 169 14.54 3.28 2.65
CA ALA A 169 14.52 4.30 1.62
C ALA A 169 13.22 5.11 1.65
N LEU A 170 12.07 4.45 1.85
CA LEU A 170 10.77 5.10 1.94
C LEU A 170 10.57 5.86 3.26
N GLU A 171 11.04 5.33 4.40
CA GLU A 171 11.07 6.07 5.66
C GLU A 171 11.91 7.35 5.54
N LYS A 172 13.11 7.22 4.95
CA LYS A 172 13.95 8.39 4.69
C LYS A 172 13.27 9.37 3.74
N PHE A 173 12.65 8.88 2.67
CA PHE A 173 11.92 9.72 1.72
C PHE A 173 10.81 10.51 2.43
N VAL A 174 9.97 9.86 3.22
CA VAL A 174 8.88 10.49 3.97
C VAL A 174 9.43 11.55 4.92
N LYS A 175 10.47 11.23 5.68
CA LYS A 175 11.12 12.15 6.62
C LYS A 175 11.69 13.39 5.92
N ASP A 176 12.37 13.20 4.79
CA ASP A 176 13.04 14.29 4.06
C ASP A 176 12.07 15.17 3.26
N ASN A 177 10.86 14.67 2.96
CA ASN A 177 9.89 15.33 2.10
C ASN A 177 8.62 15.79 2.82
N GLY A 178 8.74 16.14 4.11
CA GLY A 178 7.66 16.77 4.88
C GLY A 178 6.58 15.78 5.29
N GLY A 179 6.97 14.58 5.68
CA GLY A 179 6.07 13.58 6.25
C GLY A 179 5.28 14.13 7.43
N THR A 180 4.04 13.74 7.51
CA THR A 180 3.12 14.12 8.59
C THR A 180 2.66 12.87 9.32
N ASP A 181 2.76 12.88 10.64
CA ASP A 181 2.31 11.77 11.45
C ASP A 181 0.78 11.74 11.53
N MET A 182 0.22 10.55 11.43
CA MET A 182 -1.13 10.27 11.88
C MET A 182 -1.17 10.24 13.41
N PRO A 183 -2.34 10.41 14.04
CA PRO A 183 -2.48 10.11 15.46
C PRO A 183 -1.99 8.70 15.78
N GLU A 184 -1.47 8.49 16.99
CA GLU A 184 -1.19 7.13 17.47
C GLU A 184 -2.45 6.28 17.42
N THR A 185 -2.32 4.99 17.07
CA THR A 185 -3.45 4.07 17.13
C THR A 185 -3.99 3.95 18.55
N ASP A 186 -5.30 4.01 18.71
CA ASP A 186 -6.00 3.87 20.01
C ASP A 186 -6.10 2.40 20.44
N ALA A 187 -6.85 2.16 21.53
CA ALA A 187 -7.06 0.81 22.07
C ALA A 187 -7.81 -0.15 21.12
N ASN A 188 -8.47 0.38 20.09
CA ASN A 188 -9.10 -0.41 19.03
C ASN A 188 -8.20 -0.57 17.80
N GLY A 189 -6.94 -0.14 17.88
CA GLY A 189 -6.02 -0.11 16.76
C GLY A 189 -6.31 0.98 15.75
N HIS A 190 -7.24 1.89 16.03
CA HIS A 190 -7.71 2.91 15.09
C HIS A 190 -6.87 4.19 15.13
N SER A 191 -6.62 4.73 13.94
CA SER A 191 -6.06 6.06 13.72
C SER A 191 -6.74 6.71 12.52
N GLY A 192 -7.13 7.96 12.63
CA GLY A 192 -7.89 8.66 11.60
C GLY A 192 -7.36 10.06 11.29
N LYS A 193 -7.50 10.48 10.03
CA LYS A 193 -7.16 11.81 9.55
C LYS A 193 -8.21 12.32 8.57
N THR A 194 -8.81 13.45 8.90
CA THR A 194 -9.81 14.13 8.06
C THR A 194 -9.24 15.37 7.37
N GLY A 195 -9.94 15.87 6.35
CA GLY A 195 -9.59 17.11 5.67
C GLY A 195 -8.34 17.01 4.80
N MET A 196 -7.96 15.81 4.38
CA MET A 196 -6.80 15.58 3.53
C MET A 196 -7.05 16.09 2.10
N GLU A 197 -6.00 16.53 1.44
CA GLU A 197 -6.02 16.83 0.02
C GLU A 197 -6.16 15.55 -0.80
N GLN A 198 -6.75 15.65 -1.97
CA GLN A 198 -6.80 14.53 -2.90
C GLN A 198 -5.39 14.23 -3.45
N GLY A 199 -5.08 12.95 -3.65
CA GLY A 199 -3.79 12.53 -4.19
C GLY A 199 -3.45 11.08 -3.84
N LEU A 200 -2.27 10.67 -4.30
CA LEU A 200 -1.64 9.42 -3.89
C LEU A 200 -0.70 9.69 -2.72
N TYR A 201 -0.80 8.87 -1.71
CA TYR A 201 0.00 8.95 -0.50
C TYR A 201 0.82 7.69 -0.30
N ILE A 202 2.08 7.84 0.10
CA ILE A 202 2.87 6.76 0.70
C ILE A 202 2.73 6.84 2.21
N LEU A 203 2.44 5.72 2.85
CA LEU A 203 2.42 5.56 4.30
C LEU A 203 3.55 4.64 4.72
N VAL A 204 4.22 5.00 5.80
CA VAL A 204 5.25 4.18 6.46
C VAL A 204 4.97 4.10 7.95
N GLU A 205 5.20 2.95 8.53
CA GLU A 205 5.10 2.74 9.97
C GLU A 205 6.41 3.23 10.61
N THR A 206 6.36 4.36 11.31
CA THR A 206 7.56 5.04 11.83
C THR A 206 7.80 4.82 13.30
N TYR A 207 6.79 4.36 14.02
CA TYR A 207 6.91 3.98 15.41
C TYR A 207 6.01 2.79 15.74
N VAL A 208 6.57 1.81 16.44
CA VAL A 208 5.85 0.67 17.02
C VAL A 208 6.25 0.49 18.48
N PRO A 209 5.33 0.13 19.37
CA PRO A 209 5.65 -0.24 20.74
C PRO A 209 6.60 -1.46 20.80
N GLU A 210 7.43 -1.54 21.84
CA GLU A 210 8.44 -2.62 21.98
C GLU A 210 7.87 -4.04 22.01
N ASN A 211 6.60 -4.19 22.38
CA ASN A 211 5.91 -5.47 22.42
C ASN A 211 5.36 -5.91 21.05
N VAL A 212 5.40 -5.04 20.03
CA VAL A 212 4.97 -5.35 18.67
C VAL A 212 6.18 -5.90 17.91
N LYS A 213 6.06 -7.13 17.43
CA LYS A 213 7.17 -7.82 16.75
C LYS A 213 7.16 -7.60 15.24
N ASP A 214 5.96 -7.54 14.67
CA ASP A 214 5.79 -7.46 13.23
C ASP A 214 5.39 -6.05 12.82
N THR A 215 6.12 -5.48 11.88
CA THR A 215 5.87 -4.15 11.34
C THR A 215 5.14 -4.23 10.01
N THR A 216 4.36 -3.19 9.69
CA THR A 216 3.72 -3.07 8.38
C THR A 216 4.72 -2.57 7.36
N SER A 217 4.74 -3.18 6.17
CA SER A 217 5.49 -2.64 5.05
C SER A 217 4.89 -1.32 4.55
N PRO A 218 5.70 -0.43 3.98
CA PRO A 218 5.22 0.76 3.31
C PRO A 218 4.13 0.43 2.28
N PHE A 219 3.10 1.25 2.21
CA PHE A 219 2.00 1.04 1.27
C PHE A 219 1.47 2.35 0.70
N LEU A 220 0.80 2.25 -0.44
CA LEU A 220 0.21 3.37 -1.16
C LEU A 220 -1.30 3.45 -0.91
N VAL A 221 -1.81 4.66 -0.75
CA VAL A 221 -3.25 4.94 -0.63
C VAL A 221 -3.65 6.07 -1.57
N SER A 222 -4.65 5.82 -2.41
CA SER A 222 -5.28 6.87 -3.22
C SER A 222 -6.42 7.53 -2.47
N LEU A 223 -6.44 8.84 -2.45
CA LEU A 223 -7.52 9.65 -1.89
C LEU A 223 -8.00 10.67 -2.94
N PRO A 224 -9.21 10.52 -3.51
CA PRO A 224 -10.13 9.40 -3.31
C PRO A 224 -9.65 8.14 -4.03
N MET A 225 -10.28 7.01 -3.70
CA MET A 225 -10.11 5.77 -4.45
C MET A 225 -11.40 5.37 -5.14
N THR A 226 -11.31 4.52 -6.17
CA THR A 226 -12.49 3.94 -6.81
C THR A 226 -13.09 2.84 -5.94
N THR A 227 -14.42 2.71 -5.91
CA THR A 227 -15.06 1.53 -5.30
C THR A 227 -14.76 0.27 -6.11
N ILE A 228 -14.92 -0.92 -5.49
CA ILE A 228 -14.67 -2.20 -6.16
C ILE A 228 -15.45 -2.33 -7.47
N ASP A 229 -16.69 -1.82 -7.50
CA ASP A 229 -17.55 -1.86 -8.70
C ASP A 229 -17.14 -0.81 -9.74
N ALA A 230 -16.11 0.00 -9.44
CA ALA A 230 -15.61 1.11 -10.26
C ALA A 230 -16.67 2.16 -10.64
N ASP A 231 -17.81 2.16 -9.97
CA ASP A 231 -18.94 3.02 -10.30
C ASP A 231 -18.88 4.39 -9.60
N ASN A 232 -18.12 4.50 -8.51
CA ASN A 232 -18.05 5.70 -7.69
C ASN A 232 -16.66 5.98 -7.12
N TRP A 233 -16.47 7.23 -6.65
CA TRP A 233 -15.32 7.66 -5.89
C TRP A 233 -15.61 7.60 -4.38
N ASN A 234 -14.75 6.89 -3.65
CA ASN A 234 -14.75 6.88 -2.20
C ASN A 234 -13.78 7.95 -1.68
N TYR A 235 -14.31 8.96 -1.00
CA TYR A 235 -13.53 10.05 -0.41
C TYR A 235 -13.18 9.80 1.06
N ASP A 236 -13.85 8.83 1.69
CA ASP A 236 -13.67 8.48 3.09
C ASP A 236 -13.11 7.04 3.14
N VAL A 237 -11.79 6.94 2.98
CA VAL A 237 -11.10 5.66 2.76
C VAL A 237 -10.73 5.01 4.08
N THR A 238 -11.06 3.73 4.24
CA THR A 238 -10.66 2.90 5.38
C THR A 238 -9.68 1.81 4.94
N VAL A 239 -8.57 1.67 5.66
CA VAL A 239 -7.54 0.67 5.35
C VAL A 239 -7.22 -0.19 6.58
N TYR A 240 -6.87 -1.46 6.31
CA TYR A 240 -6.48 -2.46 7.30
C TYR A 240 -5.11 -3.01 6.92
N PRO A 241 -4.02 -2.27 7.23
CA PRO A 241 -2.67 -2.69 6.85
C PRO A 241 -2.28 -3.96 7.59
N LYS A 242 -1.89 -4.98 6.82
CA LYS A 242 -1.42 -6.26 7.36
C LYS A 242 0.04 -6.14 7.80
N ASN A 243 0.38 -6.85 8.88
CA ASN A 243 1.77 -7.18 9.16
C ASN A 243 2.27 -8.13 8.07
N GLU A 244 3.51 -7.98 7.64
CA GLU A 244 4.12 -9.04 6.86
C GLU A 244 4.35 -10.23 7.79
N THR A 245 3.71 -11.36 7.45
CA THR A 245 4.13 -12.64 7.99
C THR A 245 5.54 -12.87 7.47
N GLY A 246 6.51 -12.89 8.36
CA GLY A 246 7.90 -13.17 8.02
C GLY A 246 7.96 -14.34 7.04
N MET A 247 8.81 -14.21 6.01
CA MET A 247 9.19 -15.39 5.24
C MET A 247 9.59 -16.45 6.25
N PRO A 248 9.19 -17.72 6.09
CA PRO A 248 9.69 -18.77 6.93
C PRO A 248 11.21 -18.67 6.90
N THR A 249 11.80 -18.27 8.00
CA THR A 249 13.22 -18.39 8.23
C THR A 249 13.50 -19.87 8.01
N LEU A 250 14.20 -20.19 6.92
CA LEU A 250 14.83 -21.48 6.79
C LEU A 250 15.77 -21.58 7.97
N GLU A 251 15.32 -22.14 9.08
CA GLU A 251 16.19 -22.67 10.09
C GLU A 251 17.05 -23.71 9.39
N LYS A 252 18.27 -23.32 9.07
CA LYS A 252 19.31 -24.21 8.61
C LYS A 252 19.71 -25.04 9.83
N THR A 253 18.93 -26.06 10.14
CA THR A 253 19.38 -27.13 11.03
C THR A 253 20.55 -27.77 10.33
N LEU A 254 21.76 -27.41 10.76
CA LEU A 254 22.96 -28.19 10.49
C LEU A 254 22.74 -29.55 11.13
N ARG A 255 22.39 -30.53 10.30
CA ARG A 255 22.51 -31.91 10.67
C ARG A 255 24.02 -32.16 10.85
N GLU A 256 24.47 -32.32 12.08
CA GLU A 256 25.75 -32.91 12.36
C GLU A 256 25.64 -34.37 11.90
N ASP A 257 26.14 -34.66 10.72
CA ASP A 257 26.40 -36.03 10.31
C ASP A 257 27.56 -36.52 11.21
N LYS A 258 27.23 -37.38 12.16
CA LYS A 258 28.25 -38.19 12.85
C LYS A 258 28.94 -39.01 11.79
N VAL A 259 30.21 -38.74 11.56
CA VAL A 259 31.10 -39.63 10.86
C VAL A 259 31.57 -40.64 11.90
N ASP A 260 31.16 -41.94 11.73
CA ASP A 260 31.76 -43.08 12.43
C ASP A 260 33.13 -43.42 11.83
#